data_8f366ebc7a0881150718dbfd49a12761
#
_entry.id   8f366ebc7a0881150718dbfd49a12761
#
_cell.length_a   1.000
_cell.length_b   1.000
_cell.length_c   1.000
_cell.angle_alpha   90.00
_cell.angle_beta   90.00
_cell.angle_gamma   90.00
#
_symmetry.space_group_name_H-M   'P 1'
#
loop_
_entity.id
_entity.type
_entity.pdbx_description
1 polymer ?
#
loop_
_entity_poly.entity_id
_entity_poly.type
_entity_poly.pdbx_seq_one_letter_code
_entity_poly.pdbx_strand_id
1 'polypeptide(L)'
;FTTISPCTIYKYSFKDLEYFLSMFPENFGFQFFIMRDLARHAFFKSLFAETSSSDKLELSFSNMGKLHGTLYEKDSVILPKEMRTSTIAAYSNLSKSSFYKQLTLLKDQGKIWKNGREWVVRNKELYDYVKARQFVD
;
A
#
# COMPACT_ATOMS: atom_id res chain seq x y z
N PHE A 1 13.62 4.57 8.79
CA PHE A 1 12.15 4.39 8.80
C PHE A 1 11.51 5.69 9.25
N THR A 2 10.44 6.10 8.57
CA THR A 2 9.62 7.25 8.95
C THR A 2 8.20 6.76 9.17
N THR A 3 7.64 7.04 10.35
CA THR A 3 6.24 6.72 10.64
C THR A 3 5.34 7.83 10.09
N ILE A 4 4.18 7.48 9.56
CA ILE A 4 3.18 8.43 9.04
C ILE A 4 2.04 8.65 10.03
N SER A 5 1.98 7.84 11.09
CA SER A 5 1.06 7.95 12.21
C SER A 5 1.79 7.54 13.51
N PRO A 6 1.27 7.88 14.70
CA PRO A 6 1.81 7.38 15.96
C PRO A 6 1.83 5.85 15.96
N CYS A 7 2.98 5.27 16.29
CA CYS A 7 3.13 3.81 16.38
C CYS A 7 4.09 3.44 17.51
N THR A 8 3.97 2.21 18.01
CA THR A 8 4.92 1.60 18.93
C THR A 8 5.81 0.66 18.16
N ILE A 9 7.12 0.82 18.28
CA ILE A 9 8.12 -0.01 17.58
C ILE A 9 8.85 -0.85 18.62
N TYR A 10 8.81 -2.17 18.44
CA TYR A 10 9.62 -3.12 19.20
C TYR A 10 10.85 -3.49 18.38
N LYS A 11 12.03 -3.41 18.98
CA LYS A 11 13.30 -3.77 18.36
C LYS A 11 13.89 -4.99 19.08
N TYR A 12 14.16 -6.02 18.32
CA TYR A 12 14.81 -7.24 18.81
C TYR A 12 16.15 -7.43 18.13
N SER A 13 17.12 -8.07 18.81
CA SER A 13 18.34 -8.52 18.17
C SER A 13 18.05 -9.71 17.25
N PHE A 14 18.89 -9.92 16.23
CA PHE A 14 18.74 -11.06 15.35
C PHE A 14 18.87 -12.39 16.12
N LYS A 15 19.78 -12.43 17.11
CA LYS A 15 19.98 -13.61 17.97
C LYS A 15 18.74 -13.94 18.81
N ASP A 16 18.10 -12.92 19.38
CA ASP A 16 16.87 -13.11 20.16
C ASP A 16 15.75 -13.63 19.26
N LEU A 17 15.65 -13.11 18.04
CA LEU A 17 14.66 -13.54 17.07
C LEU A 17 14.90 -15.02 16.64
N GLU A 18 16.16 -15.39 16.34
CA GLU A 18 16.51 -16.78 16.02
C GLU A 18 16.18 -17.72 17.19
N TYR A 19 16.49 -17.31 18.41
CA TYR A 19 16.17 -18.09 19.60
C TYR A 19 14.66 -18.32 19.74
N PHE A 20 13.86 -17.26 19.63
CA PHE A 20 12.39 -17.38 19.68
C PHE A 20 11.82 -18.24 18.55
N LEU A 21 12.33 -18.11 17.33
CA LEU A 21 11.89 -18.91 16.20
C LEU A 21 12.25 -20.39 16.35
N SER A 22 13.36 -20.70 17.00
CA SER A 22 13.82 -22.08 17.21
C SER A 22 13.12 -22.81 18.37
N MET A 23 12.45 -22.08 19.27
CA MET A 23 11.80 -22.68 20.45
C MET A 23 10.59 -23.56 20.09
N PHE A 24 9.87 -23.20 19.03
CA PHE A 24 8.65 -23.92 18.61
C PHE A 24 8.61 -24.06 17.09
N PRO A 25 8.34 -25.27 16.56
CA PRO A 25 8.25 -25.49 15.11
C PRO A 25 7.22 -24.59 14.41
N GLU A 26 6.13 -24.22 15.09
CA GLU A 26 5.08 -23.36 14.59
C GLU A 26 5.59 -21.95 14.24
N ASN A 27 6.66 -21.51 14.89
CA ASN A 27 7.26 -20.21 14.66
C ASN A 27 7.93 -20.10 13.27
N PHE A 28 8.30 -21.22 12.63
CA PHE A 28 8.78 -21.20 11.25
C PHE A 28 7.72 -20.69 10.26
N GLY A 29 6.44 -20.92 10.55
CA GLY A 29 5.34 -20.34 9.78
C GLY A 29 5.39 -18.82 9.76
N PHE A 30 5.70 -18.17 10.90
CA PHE A 30 5.85 -16.73 10.99
C PHE A 30 7.01 -16.21 10.13
N GLN A 31 8.16 -16.89 10.13
CA GLN A 31 9.29 -16.55 9.27
C GLN A 31 8.91 -16.64 7.78
N PHE A 32 8.18 -17.69 7.41
CA PHE A 32 7.68 -17.85 6.04
C PHE A 32 6.78 -16.67 5.63
N PHE A 33 5.86 -16.23 6.48
CA PHE A 33 4.98 -15.10 6.18
C PHE A 33 5.77 -13.80 6.01
N ILE A 34 6.76 -13.52 6.86
CA ILE A 34 7.62 -12.34 6.72
C ILE A 34 8.38 -12.39 5.39
N MET A 35 9.01 -13.51 5.06
CA MET A 35 9.78 -13.66 3.83
C MET A 35 8.89 -13.53 2.58
N ARG A 36 7.69 -14.10 2.62
CA ARG A 36 6.70 -13.96 1.55
C ARG A 36 6.33 -12.50 1.33
N ASP A 37 6.06 -11.76 2.39
CA ASP A 37 5.64 -10.37 2.29
C ASP A 37 6.81 -9.47 1.83
N LEU A 38 8.03 -9.72 2.28
CA LEU A 38 9.23 -9.05 1.78
C LEU A 38 9.45 -9.32 0.28
N ALA A 39 9.30 -10.58 -0.17
CA ALA A 39 9.41 -10.96 -1.56
C ALA A 39 8.34 -10.26 -2.42
N ARG A 40 7.10 -10.20 -1.94
CA ARG A 40 6.01 -9.46 -2.62
C ARG A 40 6.35 -7.98 -2.74
N HIS A 41 6.84 -7.33 -1.68
CA HIS A 41 7.25 -5.93 -1.74
C HIS A 41 8.41 -5.69 -2.71
N ALA A 42 9.41 -6.56 -2.72
CA ALA A 42 10.53 -6.48 -3.66
C ALA A 42 10.06 -6.65 -5.11
N PHE A 43 9.17 -7.60 -5.36
CA PHE A 43 8.58 -7.83 -6.68
C PHE A 43 7.77 -6.62 -7.16
N PHE A 44 6.92 -6.05 -6.31
CA PHE A 44 6.18 -4.84 -6.66
C PHE A 44 7.11 -3.65 -6.97
N LYS A 45 8.17 -3.46 -6.19
CA LYS A 45 9.17 -2.41 -6.49
C LYS A 45 9.86 -2.62 -7.83
N SER A 46 10.17 -3.86 -8.19
CA SER A 46 10.74 -4.22 -9.49
C SER A 46 9.78 -3.89 -10.64
N LEU A 47 8.50 -4.24 -10.51
CA LEU A 47 7.46 -3.85 -11.48
C LEU A 47 7.35 -2.33 -11.66
N PHE A 48 7.49 -1.56 -10.57
CA PHE A 48 7.50 -0.11 -10.65
C PHE A 48 8.63 0.45 -11.51
N ALA A 49 9.79 -0.20 -11.57
CA ALA A 49 10.92 0.26 -12.38
C ALA A 49 10.59 0.23 -13.87
N GLU A 50 9.87 -0.78 -14.32
CA GLU A 50 9.54 -1.03 -15.73
C GLU A 50 8.22 -0.38 -16.18
N THR A 51 7.41 0.09 -15.24
CA THR A 51 6.07 0.63 -15.53
C THR A 51 6.14 2.09 -16.03
N SER A 52 5.23 2.47 -16.92
CA SER A 52 5.10 3.85 -17.40
C SER A 52 4.76 4.84 -16.26
N SER A 53 5.10 6.11 -16.43
CA SER A 53 4.79 7.14 -15.41
C SER A 53 3.29 7.29 -15.13
N SER A 54 2.43 7.05 -16.12
CA SER A 54 0.98 7.05 -15.96
C SER A 54 0.50 5.93 -15.04
N ASP A 55 1.00 4.73 -15.31
CA ASP A 55 0.57 3.54 -14.60
C ASP A 55 1.16 3.47 -13.19
N LYS A 56 2.38 4.03 -12.98
CA LYS A 56 3.01 4.12 -11.65
C LYS A 56 2.10 4.77 -10.61
N LEU A 57 1.45 5.88 -10.95
CA LEU A 57 0.59 6.57 -10.00
C LEU A 57 -0.70 5.79 -9.73
N GLU A 58 -1.33 5.22 -10.76
CA GLU A 58 -2.51 4.38 -10.62
C GLU A 58 -2.21 3.13 -9.77
N LEU A 59 -1.10 2.45 -10.04
CA LEU A 59 -0.62 1.32 -9.23
C LEU A 59 -0.31 1.72 -7.78
N SER A 60 0.24 2.93 -7.57
CA SER A 60 0.49 3.42 -6.22
C SER A 60 -0.79 3.55 -5.41
N PHE A 61 -1.83 4.16 -5.99
CA PHE A 61 -3.13 4.26 -5.36
C PHE A 61 -3.77 2.89 -5.12
N SER A 62 -3.68 1.99 -6.11
CA SER A 62 -4.20 0.63 -6.00
C SER A 62 -3.51 -0.16 -4.88
N ASN A 63 -2.18 -0.12 -4.80
CA ASN A 63 -1.43 -0.82 -3.77
C ASN A 63 -1.71 -0.27 -2.37
N MET A 64 -1.78 1.05 -2.22
CA MET A 64 -2.16 1.67 -0.94
C MET A 64 -3.60 1.30 -0.55
N GLY A 65 -4.51 1.24 -1.53
CA GLY A 65 -5.87 0.78 -1.33
C GLY A 65 -5.94 -0.68 -0.88
N LYS A 66 -5.14 -1.57 -1.47
CA LYS A 66 -5.07 -2.99 -1.06
C LYS A 66 -4.56 -3.16 0.36
N LEU A 67 -3.59 -2.34 0.79
CA LEU A 67 -2.97 -2.47 2.11
C LEU A 67 -3.77 -1.78 3.22
N HIS A 68 -4.31 -0.61 2.95
CA HIS A 68 -4.84 0.30 3.97
C HIS A 68 -6.23 0.84 3.68
N GLY A 69 -6.79 0.55 2.51
CA GLY A 69 -8.09 1.06 2.10
C GLY A 69 -9.25 0.36 2.79
N THR A 70 -10.36 1.07 2.89
CA THR A 70 -11.66 0.54 3.33
C THR A 70 -12.69 0.78 2.26
N LEU A 71 -13.75 -0.03 2.24
CA LEU A 71 -14.85 0.14 1.29
C LEU A 71 -15.53 1.50 1.51
N TYR A 72 -15.85 2.18 0.42
CA TYR A 72 -16.52 3.49 0.46
C TYR A 72 -17.86 3.41 -0.28
N GLU A 73 -17.91 3.85 -1.51
CA GLU A 73 -19.10 3.73 -2.36
C GLU A 73 -18.92 2.55 -3.33
N LYS A 74 -19.94 2.30 -4.17
CA LYS A 74 -19.85 1.26 -5.18
C LYS A 74 -18.58 1.42 -6.02
N ASP A 75 -17.82 0.33 -6.15
CA ASP A 75 -16.56 0.24 -6.90
C ASP A 75 -15.46 1.22 -6.43
N SER A 76 -15.57 1.74 -5.20
CA SER A 76 -14.65 2.75 -4.67
C SER A 76 -14.09 2.36 -3.30
N VAL A 77 -12.84 2.72 -3.08
CA VAL A 77 -12.09 2.48 -1.85
C VAL A 77 -11.55 3.80 -1.34
N ILE A 78 -11.71 4.09 -0.04
CA ILE A 78 -11.19 5.28 0.61
C ILE A 78 -9.89 4.95 1.34
N LEU A 79 -8.89 5.81 1.17
CA LEU A 79 -7.61 5.70 1.85
C LEU A 79 -7.63 6.46 3.17
N PRO A 80 -6.90 6.00 4.20
CA PRO A 80 -6.78 6.71 5.47
C PRO A 80 -6.29 8.16 5.28
N LYS A 81 -6.71 9.06 6.16
CA LYS A 81 -6.32 10.49 6.14
C LYS A 81 -4.80 10.73 6.24
N GLU A 82 -4.06 9.76 6.80
CA GLU A 82 -2.60 9.75 6.90
C GLU A 82 -1.92 9.58 5.53
N MET A 83 -2.63 9.00 4.55
CA MET A 83 -2.15 8.88 3.16
C MET A 83 -2.26 10.21 2.42
N ARG A 84 -1.42 11.16 2.85
CA ARG A 84 -1.36 12.49 2.24
C ARG A 84 -0.81 12.44 0.82
N THR A 85 -1.07 13.49 0.05
CA THR A 85 -0.51 13.64 -1.31
C THR A 85 1.00 13.49 -1.34
N SER A 86 1.72 14.01 -0.32
CA SER A 86 3.18 13.86 -0.21
C SER A 86 3.62 12.40 0.01
N THR A 87 2.85 11.65 0.80
CA THR A 87 3.11 10.22 1.04
C THR A 87 2.96 9.41 -0.26
N ILE A 88 1.89 9.68 -1.02
CA ILE A 88 1.63 9.01 -2.30
C ILE A 88 2.70 9.41 -3.33
N ALA A 89 3.11 10.68 -3.37
CA ALA A 89 4.17 11.15 -4.25
C ALA A 89 5.51 10.44 -3.97
N ALA A 90 5.89 10.34 -2.69
CA ALA A 90 7.10 9.63 -2.29
C ALA A 90 7.02 8.14 -2.64
N TYR A 91 5.87 7.50 -2.45
CA TYR A 91 5.67 6.09 -2.76
C TYR A 91 5.73 5.81 -4.27
N SER A 92 5.17 6.70 -5.10
CA SER A 92 5.13 6.54 -6.56
C SER A 92 6.49 6.66 -7.23
N ASN A 93 7.49 7.22 -6.54
CA ASN A 93 8.83 7.49 -7.06
C ASN A 93 8.82 8.24 -8.40
N LEU A 94 7.86 9.15 -8.58
CA LEU A 94 7.77 10.03 -9.72
C LEU A 94 8.43 11.38 -9.43
N SER A 95 8.96 12.04 -10.47
CA SER A 95 9.35 13.43 -10.35
C SER A 95 8.12 14.28 -9.99
N LYS A 96 8.33 15.41 -9.30
CA LYS A 96 7.22 16.29 -8.86
C LYS A 96 6.32 16.70 -10.03
N SER A 97 6.90 17.08 -11.16
CA SER A 97 6.15 17.49 -12.35
C SER A 97 5.33 16.33 -12.92
N SER A 98 5.94 15.15 -13.11
CA SER A 98 5.24 13.95 -13.58
C SER A 98 4.13 13.53 -12.64
N PHE A 99 4.37 13.57 -11.33
CA PHE A 99 3.36 13.24 -10.31
C PHE A 99 2.11 14.11 -10.46
N TYR A 100 2.25 15.44 -10.46
CA TYR A 100 1.10 16.33 -10.55
C TYR A 100 0.37 16.26 -11.90
N LYS A 101 1.12 16.06 -13.01
CA LYS A 101 0.52 15.82 -14.33
C LYS A 101 -0.37 14.58 -14.32
N GLN A 102 0.14 13.46 -13.82
CA GLN A 102 -0.62 12.20 -13.75
C GLN A 102 -1.77 12.28 -12.75
N LEU A 103 -1.57 12.99 -11.63
CA LEU A 103 -2.62 13.20 -10.62
C LEU A 103 -3.84 13.95 -11.22
N THR A 104 -3.58 14.97 -12.04
CA THR A 104 -4.63 15.71 -12.75
C THR A 104 -5.36 14.80 -13.72
N LEU A 105 -4.63 14.03 -14.53
CA LEU A 105 -5.24 13.09 -15.48
C LEU A 105 -6.15 12.06 -14.79
N LEU A 106 -5.71 11.46 -13.68
CA LEU A 106 -6.53 10.48 -12.94
C LEU A 106 -7.78 11.13 -12.31
N LYS A 107 -7.68 12.39 -11.88
CA LYS A 107 -8.85 13.15 -11.40
C LYS A 107 -9.83 13.46 -12.53
N ASP A 108 -9.35 13.92 -13.68
CA ASP A 108 -10.18 14.25 -14.84
C ASP A 108 -10.89 13.00 -15.38
N GLN A 109 -10.26 11.85 -15.28
CA GLN A 109 -10.86 10.55 -15.61
C GLN A 109 -11.86 10.04 -14.55
N GLY A 110 -12.01 10.73 -13.43
CA GLY A 110 -12.86 10.30 -12.33
C GLY A 110 -12.39 9.02 -11.62
N LYS A 111 -11.12 8.64 -11.80
CA LYS A 111 -10.53 7.45 -11.15
C LYS A 111 -10.16 7.72 -9.70
N ILE A 112 -9.82 8.97 -9.38
CA ILE A 112 -9.48 9.40 -8.02
C ILE A 112 -10.09 10.77 -7.71
N TRP A 113 -10.46 10.99 -6.47
CA TRP A 113 -10.88 12.31 -5.98
C TRP A 113 -10.60 12.48 -4.50
N LYS A 114 -10.85 13.66 -3.98
CA LYS A 114 -10.78 13.95 -2.55
C LYS A 114 -12.18 13.94 -1.94
N ASN A 115 -12.32 13.24 -0.82
CA ASN A 115 -13.42 13.38 0.11
C ASN A 115 -12.86 14.02 1.39
N GLY A 116 -12.99 15.35 1.53
CA GLY A 116 -12.32 16.09 2.59
C GLY A 116 -10.79 15.94 2.52
N ARG A 117 -10.20 15.29 3.52
CA ARG A 117 -8.74 15.04 3.58
C ARG A 117 -8.31 13.70 3.01
N GLU A 118 -9.24 12.82 2.73
CA GLU A 118 -9.01 11.45 2.32
C GLU A 118 -9.04 11.33 0.79
N TRP A 119 -8.27 10.40 0.27
CA TRP A 119 -8.30 10.03 -1.15
C TRP A 119 -9.29 8.91 -1.37
N VAL A 120 -10.10 9.03 -2.40
CA VAL A 120 -10.98 7.96 -2.88
C VAL A 120 -10.48 7.48 -4.23
N VAL A 121 -10.46 6.17 -4.40
CA VAL A 121 -10.01 5.47 -5.61
C VAL A 121 -11.17 4.67 -6.15
N ARG A 122 -11.60 4.97 -7.38
CA ARG A 122 -12.60 4.16 -8.10
C ARG A 122 -11.88 3.10 -8.93
N ASN A 123 -11.97 1.87 -8.46
CA ASN A 123 -11.42 0.72 -9.15
C ASN A 123 -12.15 -0.53 -8.65
N LYS A 124 -12.88 -1.20 -9.57
CA LYS A 124 -13.69 -2.37 -9.23
C LYS A 124 -12.85 -3.53 -8.71
N GLU A 125 -11.71 -3.83 -9.33
CA GLU A 125 -10.85 -4.92 -8.90
C GLU A 125 -10.29 -4.67 -7.50
N LEU A 126 -9.90 -3.41 -7.21
CA LEU A 126 -9.46 -2.99 -5.89
C LEU A 126 -10.61 -3.13 -4.87
N TYR A 127 -11.81 -2.70 -5.23
CA TYR A 127 -12.98 -2.81 -4.38
C TYR A 127 -13.30 -4.27 -4.04
N ASP A 128 -13.32 -5.14 -5.04
CA ASP A 128 -13.58 -6.57 -4.87
C ASP A 128 -12.50 -7.24 -4.00
N TYR A 129 -11.22 -6.84 -4.17
CA TYR A 129 -10.12 -7.31 -3.33
C TYR A 129 -10.29 -6.90 -1.86
N VAL A 130 -10.58 -5.61 -1.60
CA VAL A 130 -10.77 -5.11 -0.22
C VAL A 130 -11.98 -5.76 0.42
N LYS A 131 -13.05 -5.95 -0.35
CA LYS A 131 -14.27 -6.66 0.09
C LYS A 131 -13.97 -8.11 0.50
N ALA A 132 -13.23 -8.84 -0.35
CA ALA A 132 -12.86 -10.22 -0.07
C ALA A 132 -12.02 -10.35 1.21
N ARG A 133 -11.11 -9.38 1.47
CA ARG A 133 -10.26 -9.38 2.67
C ARG A 133 -11.07 -9.23 3.97
N GLN A 134 -12.16 -8.44 3.96
CA GLN A 134 -13.00 -8.23 5.14
C GLN A 134 -13.77 -9.49 5.59
N PHE A 135 -13.84 -10.53 4.76
CA PHE A 135 -14.49 -11.80 5.11
C PHE A 135 -13.51 -12.88 5.61
N VAL A 136 -12.22 -12.58 5.66
CA VAL A 136 -11.16 -13.54 6.06
C VAL A 136 -10.61 -13.24 7.46
N ASP A 137 -10.92 -12.06 8.02
CA ASP A 137 -10.64 -11.66 9.40
C ASP A 137 -11.86 -11.91 10.30
#